data_0e45e90f26bbc776e3dbdbcf5b88bfa5
#
_entry.id   0e45e90f26bbc776e3dbdbcf5b88bfa5
#
_cell.length_a   1.000
_cell.length_b   1.000
_cell.length_c   1.000
_cell.angle_alpha   90.00
_cell.angle_beta   90.00
_cell.angle_gamma   90.00
#
_symmetry.space_group_name_H-M   'P 1'
#
loop_
_entity.id
_entity.type
_entity.pdbx_description
1 polymer ?
#
loop_
_entity_poly.entity_id
_entity_poly.type
_entity_poly.pdbx_seq_one_letter_code
_entity_poly.pdbx_strand_id
1 'polypeptide(L)'
;GWHDFKLFRAIPLDQLKLTVYDDFRAPERLFGRVETRDGRSLEGVLVYDLDEAMDFELLDGQNGNISYRIPFKYVREIEPKNYKYTWVKLSGGTELVLGGMYDVMATNDGILIFRTGGEVVYVRWRDVKRIELWTKGKQND
;
A
#
# COMPACT_ATOMS: atom_id res chain seq x y z
N GLY A 1 -11.98 15.84 -1.42
CA GLY A 1 -12.98 15.60 -2.45
C GLY A 1 -14.00 14.58 -2.03
N TRP A 2 -14.88 14.25 -2.92
CA TRP A 2 -15.98 13.33 -2.65
C TRP A 2 -15.50 11.92 -2.26
N HIS A 3 -14.40 11.50 -2.87
CA HIS A 3 -13.83 10.19 -2.56
C HIS A 3 -13.25 10.14 -1.15
N ASP A 4 -12.67 11.23 -0.68
CA ASP A 4 -12.14 11.32 0.68
C ASP A 4 -13.27 11.22 1.70
N PHE A 5 -14.41 11.80 1.39
CA PHE A 5 -15.59 11.71 2.23
C PHE A 5 -16.08 10.26 2.39
N LYS A 6 -16.03 9.48 1.33
CA LYS A 6 -16.41 8.06 1.39
C LYS A 6 -15.45 7.26 2.28
N LEU A 7 -14.15 7.57 2.21
CA LEU A 7 -13.18 6.93 3.07
C LEU A 7 -13.45 7.21 4.54
N PHE A 8 -13.75 8.46 4.88
CA PHE A 8 -14.08 8.82 6.26
C PHE A 8 -15.32 8.10 6.78
N ARG A 9 -16.28 7.84 5.94
CA ARG A 9 -17.48 7.07 6.32
C ARG A 9 -17.15 5.63 6.69
N ALA A 10 -16.12 5.06 6.09
CA ALA A 10 -15.71 3.68 6.36
C ALA A 10 -14.91 3.56 7.65
N ILE A 11 -14.46 4.65 8.24
CA ILE A 11 -13.67 4.67 9.47
C ILE A 11 -14.56 5.06 10.65
N PRO A 12 -14.63 4.24 11.73
CA PRO A 12 -15.36 4.62 12.94
C PRO A 12 -14.86 5.96 13.50
N LEU A 13 -15.76 6.71 14.13
CA LEU A 13 -15.49 8.07 14.58
C LEU A 13 -14.29 8.15 15.55
N ASP A 14 -14.16 7.19 16.45
CA ASP A 14 -13.04 7.14 17.39
C ASP A 14 -11.71 6.92 16.68
N GLN A 15 -11.70 6.07 15.65
CA GLN A 15 -10.51 5.85 14.83
C GLN A 15 -10.19 7.10 14.00
N LEU A 16 -11.19 7.82 13.56
CA LEU A 16 -11.00 9.05 12.83
C LEU A 16 -10.25 10.09 13.67
N LYS A 17 -10.56 10.18 14.96
CA LYS A 17 -9.84 11.08 15.87
C LYS A 17 -8.35 10.70 15.97
N LEU A 18 -8.05 9.42 16.06
CA LEU A 18 -6.65 8.95 16.08
C LEU A 18 -5.96 9.30 14.76
N THR A 19 -6.67 9.20 13.66
CA THR A 19 -6.14 9.56 12.35
C THR A 19 -5.74 11.03 12.29
N VAL A 20 -6.53 11.91 12.87
CA VAL A 20 -6.23 13.33 12.91
C VAL A 20 -4.93 13.58 13.68
N TYR A 21 -4.73 12.91 14.80
CA TYR A 21 -3.49 13.02 15.55
C TYR A 21 -2.30 12.50 14.74
N ASP A 22 -2.48 11.39 14.02
CA ASP A 22 -1.42 10.84 13.20
C ASP A 22 -1.00 11.80 12.09
N ASP A 23 -1.92 12.59 11.56
CA ASP A 23 -1.64 13.54 10.49
C ASP A 23 -0.70 14.68 10.94
N PHE A 24 -0.57 14.90 12.24
CA PHE A 24 0.37 15.89 12.78
C PHE A 24 1.79 15.34 12.94
N ARG A 25 1.99 14.04 12.77
CA ARG A 25 3.34 13.47 12.79
C ARG A 25 4.03 13.71 11.46
N ALA A 26 5.35 13.75 11.49
CA ALA A 26 6.13 13.83 10.27
C ALA A 26 5.77 12.65 9.36
N PRO A 27 5.56 12.88 8.06
CA PRO A 27 5.32 11.78 7.12
C PRO A 27 6.51 10.82 7.11
N GLU A 28 6.22 9.54 6.97
CA GLU A 28 7.25 8.51 6.88
C GLU A 28 7.25 7.90 5.48
N ARG A 29 8.42 7.46 5.06
CA ARG A 29 8.56 6.72 3.81
C ARG A 29 7.92 5.36 3.96
N LEU A 30 7.47 4.79 2.85
CA LEU A 30 6.98 3.42 2.84
C LEU A 30 8.15 2.49 3.14
N PHE A 31 7.97 1.59 4.07
CA PHE A 31 8.98 0.61 4.46
C PHE A 31 8.34 -0.77 4.51
N GLY A 32 9.02 -1.75 3.96
CA GLY A 32 8.44 -3.08 3.95
C GLY A 32 9.27 -4.10 3.20
N ARG A 33 8.60 -5.15 2.76
CA ARG A 33 9.21 -6.28 2.08
C ARG A 33 8.40 -6.65 0.85
N VAL A 34 9.11 -6.87 -0.26
CA VAL A 34 8.52 -7.40 -1.49
C VAL A 34 8.98 -8.83 -1.67
N GLU A 35 8.03 -9.75 -1.76
CA GLU A 35 8.30 -11.12 -2.16
C GLU A 35 8.02 -11.23 -3.65
N THR A 36 8.98 -11.74 -4.39
CA THR A 36 8.85 -11.92 -5.83
C THR A 36 8.37 -13.34 -6.14
N ARG A 37 7.81 -13.50 -7.34
CA ARG A 37 7.32 -14.83 -7.77
C ARG A 37 8.46 -15.83 -7.97
N ASP A 38 9.67 -15.35 -8.22
CA ASP A 38 10.86 -16.21 -8.34
C ASP A 38 11.53 -16.50 -7.00
N GLY A 39 10.91 -16.11 -5.88
CA GLY A 39 11.35 -16.51 -4.54
C GLY A 39 12.30 -15.55 -3.84
N ARG A 40 12.55 -14.36 -4.39
CA ARG A 40 13.36 -13.36 -3.69
C ARG A 40 12.53 -12.64 -2.63
N SER A 41 13.19 -12.21 -1.57
CA SER A 41 12.59 -11.39 -0.52
C SER A 41 13.44 -10.13 -0.35
N LEU A 42 12.86 -8.98 -0.67
CA LEU A 42 13.58 -7.70 -0.77
C LEU A 42 12.97 -6.71 0.22
N GLU A 43 13.78 -6.29 1.18
CA GLU A 43 13.32 -5.44 2.27
C GLU A 43 14.00 -4.08 2.19
N GLY A 44 13.24 -3.02 2.47
CA GLY A 44 13.76 -1.66 2.48
C GLY A 44 12.69 -0.60 2.34
N VAL A 45 13.12 0.58 1.91
CA VAL A 45 12.22 1.68 1.58
C VAL A 45 11.65 1.45 0.20
N LEU A 46 10.34 1.60 0.05
CA LEU A 46 9.61 1.26 -1.16
C LEU A 46 9.07 2.50 -1.86
N VAL A 47 9.11 2.49 -3.20
CA VAL A 47 8.33 3.40 -4.02
C VAL A 47 7.33 2.54 -4.80
N TYR A 48 6.06 2.70 -4.49
CA TYR A 48 4.96 1.91 -5.05
C TYR A 48 4.45 2.56 -6.34
N ASP A 49 4.22 1.76 -7.36
CA ASP A 49 3.79 2.22 -8.69
C ASP A 49 4.68 3.34 -9.24
N LEU A 50 5.91 3.36 -8.81
CA LEU A 50 6.95 4.34 -9.15
C LEU A 50 6.60 5.80 -8.80
N ASP A 51 5.52 6.05 -8.06
CA ASP A 51 5.18 7.42 -7.66
C ASP A 51 4.72 7.59 -6.21
N GLU A 52 4.28 6.55 -5.54
CA GLU A 52 3.91 6.63 -4.12
C GLU A 52 5.08 6.22 -3.23
N ALA A 53 5.63 7.18 -2.50
CA ALA A 53 6.80 6.97 -1.65
C ALA A 53 6.56 7.24 -0.17
N MET A 54 5.48 7.94 0.18
CA MET A 54 5.22 8.39 1.55
C MET A 54 3.93 7.77 2.07
N ASP A 55 3.85 7.63 3.38
CA ASP A 55 2.73 6.94 4.04
C ASP A 55 1.40 7.69 3.98
N PHE A 56 1.42 9.00 3.67
CA PHE A 56 0.19 9.78 3.49
C PHE A 56 -0.36 9.69 2.07
N GLU A 57 0.41 9.18 1.12
CA GLU A 57 -0.06 9.01 -0.25
C GLU A 57 -1.08 7.88 -0.32
N LEU A 58 -1.86 7.84 -1.39
CA LEU A 58 -3.08 7.05 -1.44
C LEU A 58 -2.96 5.86 -2.37
N LEU A 59 -3.43 4.72 -1.91
CA LEU A 59 -3.66 3.55 -2.75
C LEU A 59 -5.08 3.66 -3.30
N ASP A 60 -5.22 3.79 -4.60
CA ASP A 60 -6.50 3.95 -5.27
C ASP A 60 -7.00 2.63 -5.83
N GLY A 61 -8.27 2.33 -5.62
CA GLY A 61 -8.87 1.13 -6.17
C GLY A 61 -10.39 1.15 -6.06
N GLN A 62 -11.05 0.22 -6.76
CA GLN A 62 -12.51 0.11 -6.74
C GLN A 62 -12.93 -1.31 -6.38
N ASN A 63 -14.04 -1.40 -5.66
CA ASN A 63 -14.74 -2.64 -5.43
C ASN A 63 -16.21 -2.40 -5.81
N GLY A 64 -16.64 -2.98 -6.93
CA GLY A 64 -17.96 -2.69 -7.46
C GLY A 64 -18.11 -1.21 -7.78
N ASN A 65 -19.12 -0.57 -7.20
CA ASN A 65 -19.40 0.86 -7.41
C ASN A 65 -18.69 1.76 -6.39
N ILE A 66 -17.90 1.18 -5.48
CA ILE A 66 -17.26 1.94 -4.41
C ILE A 66 -15.81 2.19 -4.79
N SER A 67 -15.42 3.47 -4.79
CA SER A 67 -14.03 3.88 -4.98
C SER A 67 -13.36 4.06 -3.62
N TYR A 68 -12.15 3.54 -3.50
CA TYR A 68 -11.35 3.65 -2.29
C TYR A 68 -10.09 4.44 -2.59
N ARG A 69 -9.73 5.31 -1.65
CA ARG A 69 -8.46 6.04 -1.65
C ARG A 69 -7.89 5.88 -0.26
N ILE A 70 -6.95 4.96 -0.11
CA ILE A 70 -6.50 4.49 1.21
C ILE A 70 -5.08 4.98 1.46
N PRO A 71 -4.86 5.81 2.50
CA PRO A 71 -3.49 6.19 2.85
C PRO A 71 -2.64 4.96 3.13
N PHE A 72 -1.44 4.93 2.59
CA PHE A 72 -0.56 3.77 2.73
C PHE A 72 -0.26 3.41 4.18
N LYS A 73 -0.31 4.38 5.09
CA LYS A 73 -0.09 4.09 6.52
C LYS A 73 -1.10 3.10 7.10
N TYR A 74 -2.24 2.90 6.44
CA TYR A 74 -3.25 1.93 6.86
C TYR A 74 -3.16 0.61 6.09
N VAL A 75 -2.27 0.51 5.13
CA VAL A 75 -2.11 -0.69 4.31
C VAL A 75 -1.03 -1.58 4.92
N ARG A 76 -1.34 -2.85 5.14
CA ARG A 76 -0.40 -3.84 5.70
C ARG A 76 0.11 -4.82 4.67
N GLU A 77 -0.75 -5.30 3.79
CA GLU A 77 -0.36 -6.27 2.78
C GLU A 77 -1.05 -5.97 1.47
N ILE A 78 -0.33 -6.21 0.40
CA ILE A 78 -0.83 -6.06 -0.98
C ILE A 78 -0.43 -7.32 -1.73
N GLU A 79 -1.42 -7.98 -2.34
CA GLU A 79 -1.17 -9.20 -3.08
C GLU A 79 -1.89 -9.16 -4.43
N PRO A 80 -1.14 -8.98 -5.53
CA PRO A 80 -1.74 -9.03 -6.87
C PRO A 80 -2.34 -10.40 -7.12
N LYS A 81 -3.60 -10.45 -7.54
CA LYS A 81 -4.30 -11.72 -7.81
C LYS A 81 -4.31 -12.06 -9.29
N ASN A 82 -4.55 -11.08 -10.13
CA ASN A 82 -4.56 -11.25 -11.58
C ASN A 82 -4.43 -9.88 -12.25
N TYR A 83 -4.67 -9.82 -13.56
CA TYR A 83 -4.53 -8.56 -14.31
C TYR A 83 -5.42 -7.44 -13.80
N LYS A 84 -6.56 -7.76 -13.19
CA LYS A 84 -7.62 -6.78 -12.87
C LYS A 84 -7.77 -6.51 -11.39
N TYR A 85 -7.30 -7.41 -10.52
CA TYR A 85 -7.59 -7.35 -9.10
C TYR A 85 -6.37 -7.55 -8.23
N THR A 86 -6.37 -6.86 -7.12
CA THR A 86 -5.35 -6.98 -6.08
C THR A 86 -6.04 -7.08 -4.72
N TRP A 87 -5.59 -8.01 -3.90
CA TRP A 87 -6.05 -8.17 -2.54
C TRP A 87 -5.23 -7.23 -1.65
N VAL A 88 -5.92 -6.52 -0.76
CA VAL A 88 -5.31 -5.54 0.15
C VAL A 88 -5.81 -5.80 1.57
N LYS A 89 -4.89 -5.88 2.52
CA LYS A 89 -5.21 -5.99 3.92
C LYS A 89 -4.84 -4.71 4.65
N LEU A 90 -5.78 -4.19 5.42
CA LEU A 90 -5.60 -2.95 6.17
C LEU A 90 -5.16 -3.24 7.61
N SER A 91 -4.65 -2.22 8.29
CA SER A 91 -4.12 -2.33 9.65
C SER A 91 -5.16 -2.82 10.66
N GLY A 92 -6.42 -2.58 10.42
CA GLY A 92 -7.51 -3.07 11.29
C GLY A 92 -7.96 -4.50 11.01
N GLY A 93 -7.32 -5.18 10.05
CA GLY A 93 -7.69 -6.53 9.65
C GLY A 93 -8.70 -6.60 8.52
N THR A 94 -9.25 -5.49 8.07
CA THR A 94 -10.16 -5.44 6.93
C THR A 94 -9.42 -5.87 5.66
N GLU A 95 -10.06 -6.74 4.88
CA GLU A 95 -9.52 -7.22 3.62
C GLU A 95 -10.41 -6.75 2.48
N LEU A 96 -9.79 -6.25 1.43
CA LEU A 96 -10.48 -5.73 0.26
C LEU A 96 -9.89 -6.34 -1.00
N VAL A 97 -10.74 -6.59 -2.00
CA VAL A 97 -10.28 -6.93 -3.35
C VAL A 97 -10.57 -5.70 -4.22
N LEU A 98 -9.54 -5.10 -4.74
CA LEU A 98 -9.62 -3.82 -5.45
C LEU A 98 -9.17 -3.97 -6.90
N GLY A 99 -9.80 -3.21 -7.78
CA GLY A 99 -9.45 -3.16 -9.20
C GLY A 99 -9.81 -1.81 -9.79
N GLY A 100 -9.85 -1.70 -11.10
CA GLY A 100 -10.34 -0.52 -11.81
C GLY A 100 -9.43 0.70 -11.84
N MET A 101 -8.29 0.66 -11.17
CA MET A 101 -7.32 1.77 -11.08
C MET A 101 -5.91 1.23 -11.27
N TYR A 102 -5.00 2.08 -11.76
CA TYR A 102 -3.62 1.67 -12.08
C TYR A 102 -2.88 1.08 -10.89
N ASP A 103 -3.11 1.61 -9.69
CA ASP A 103 -2.39 1.14 -8.49
C ASP A 103 -2.59 -0.35 -8.21
N VAL A 104 -3.72 -0.91 -8.62
CA VAL A 104 -4.13 -2.27 -8.24
C VAL A 104 -4.37 -3.17 -9.45
N MET A 105 -3.93 -2.76 -10.63
CA MET A 105 -4.07 -3.51 -11.88
C MET A 105 -2.71 -3.83 -12.49
N ALA A 106 -2.72 -4.62 -13.54
CA ALA A 106 -1.50 -5.01 -14.26
C ALA A 106 -0.78 -3.82 -14.92
N THR A 107 -1.44 -2.67 -14.99
CA THR A 107 -0.84 -1.42 -15.48
C THR A 107 0.01 -0.69 -14.45
N ASN A 108 0.06 -1.20 -13.20
CA ASN A 108 0.96 -0.67 -12.18
C ASN A 108 2.41 -0.72 -12.69
N ASP A 109 3.15 0.37 -12.51
CA ASP A 109 4.50 0.54 -13.06
C ASP A 109 5.58 -0.22 -12.27
N GLY A 110 5.20 -0.92 -11.21
CA GLY A 110 6.14 -1.72 -10.42
C GLY A 110 6.64 -0.99 -9.18
N ILE A 111 7.62 -1.61 -8.55
CA ILE A 111 8.11 -1.19 -7.23
C ILE A 111 9.61 -0.98 -7.28
N LEU A 112 10.07 0.13 -6.70
CA LEU A 112 11.49 0.31 -6.38
C LEU A 112 11.70 -0.04 -4.91
N ILE A 113 12.75 -0.76 -4.62
CA ILE A 113 13.15 -1.13 -3.27
C ILE A 113 14.55 -0.59 -3.03
N PHE A 114 14.68 0.34 -2.07
CA PHE A 114 15.96 0.90 -1.63
C PHE A 114 16.41 0.08 -0.42
N ARG A 115 17.30 -0.87 -0.67
CA ARG A 115 17.73 -1.82 0.35
C ARG A 115 18.75 -1.20 1.31
N THR A 116 18.79 -1.73 2.52
CA THR A 116 19.86 -1.41 3.46
C THR A 116 21.21 -1.78 2.80
N GLY A 117 22.16 -0.86 2.80
CA GLY A 117 23.43 -1.06 2.11
C GLY A 117 23.53 -0.36 0.77
N GLY A 118 22.43 0.25 0.31
CA GLY A 118 22.46 1.14 -0.85
C GLY A 118 22.06 0.52 -2.19
N GLU A 119 21.80 -0.77 -2.24
CA GLU A 119 21.31 -1.40 -3.47
C GLU A 119 19.88 -0.95 -3.76
N VAL A 120 19.59 -0.62 -5.03
CA VAL A 120 18.25 -0.28 -5.50
C VAL A 120 17.80 -1.37 -6.47
N VAL A 121 16.65 -1.97 -6.19
CA VAL A 121 16.09 -3.05 -7.00
C VAL A 121 14.74 -2.61 -7.53
N TYR A 122 14.52 -2.81 -8.84
CA TYR A 122 13.23 -2.61 -9.46
C TYR A 122 12.56 -3.97 -9.68
N VAL A 123 11.29 -4.08 -9.27
CA VAL A 123 10.48 -5.27 -9.49
C VAL A 123 9.24 -4.88 -10.29
N ARG A 124 9.07 -5.50 -11.45
CA ARG A 124 7.88 -5.29 -12.25
C ARG A 124 6.65 -5.81 -11.50
N TRP A 125 5.52 -5.16 -11.69
CA TRP A 125 4.28 -5.57 -11.04
C TRP A 125 3.98 -7.05 -11.22
N ARG A 126 4.14 -7.56 -12.44
CA ARG A 126 3.86 -8.97 -12.74
C ARG A 126 4.78 -9.95 -12.01
N ASP A 127 5.91 -9.49 -11.50
CA ASP A 127 6.84 -10.31 -10.75
C ASP A 127 6.64 -10.21 -9.24
N VAL A 128 5.71 -9.37 -8.79
CA VAL A 128 5.37 -9.22 -7.38
C VAL A 128 4.43 -10.34 -6.96
N LYS A 129 4.82 -11.10 -5.95
CA LYS A 129 3.95 -12.06 -5.29
C LYS A 129 3.17 -11.39 -4.16
N ARG A 130 3.87 -10.64 -3.30
CA ARG A 130 3.27 -10.02 -2.12
C ARG A 130 4.13 -8.87 -1.64
N ILE A 131 3.46 -7.84 -1.13
CA ILE A 131 4.12 -6.72 -0.47
C ILE A 131 3.60 -6.65 0.96
N GLU A 132 4.50 -6.58 1.92
CA GLU A 132 4.17 -6.28 3.31
C GLU A 132 4.70 -4.91 3.68
N LEU A 133 3.88 -4.10 4.33
CA LEU A 133 4.25 -2.76 4.77
C LEU A 133 4.23 -2.69 6.29
N TRP A 134 5.22 -2.00 6.87
CA TRP A 134 5.26 -1.77 8.31
C TRP A 134 5.96 -0.46 8.62
N THR A 135 5.79 0.01 9.83
CA THR A 135 6.47 1.21 10.30
C THR A 135 7.94 0.88 10.50
N LYS A 136 8.82 1.76 10.04
CA LYS A 136 10.26 1.62 10.23
C LYS A 136 10.57 1.42 11.73
N GLY A 137 11.35 0.38 12.04
CA GLY A 137 11.65 0.01 13.41
C GLY A 137 10.69 -0.98 14.03
N LYS A 138 9.56 -1.28 13.37
CA LYS A 138 8.62 -2.31 13.73
C LYS A 138 8.65 -3.36 12.64
N GLN A 139 9.47 -4.35 12.78
CA GLN A 139 9.32 -5.47 11.89
C GLN A 139 8.02 -6.17 12.21
N ASN A 140 7.24 -6.40 11.18
CA ASN A 140 5.95 -7.05 11.20
C ASN A 140 5.74 -7.99 12.38
N ASP A 141 4.82 -7.72 13.12
CA ASP A 141 4.38 -8.61 14.18
C ASP A 141 3.47 -9.71 13.62
#